data_1b1a78ec7a8570f2c3d8218e497e1541
#
_entry.id   1b1a78ec7a8570f2c3d8218e497e1541
#
_cell.length_a   1.000
_cell.length_b   1.000
_cell.length_c   1.000
_cell.angle_alpha   90.00
_cell.angle_beta   90.00
_cell.angle_gamma   90.00
#
_symmetry.space_group_name_H-M   'P 1'
#
loop_
_entity.id
_entity.type
_entity.pdbx_description
1 polymer ?
#
loop_
_entity_poly.entity_id
_entity_poly.type
_entity_poly.pdbx_seq_one_letter_code
_entity_poly.pdbx_strand_id
1 'polypeptide(L)'
;DFVYTCTGQTDNASSNGQIKKLSPNGVNILYKSKPDGTKTDAGSYNFGEASTEKRNNKTVVQNFTSIQTDERGYIYALDSTYGIIYVYDSESNLITAFGGGKGKGMQAGVFSAPEAIAYGRDKLAVADSQNNSVTVFSLTDYGRTLMSAQSKTLSADYKGSKSEWESVIREDSSNQLAMRGLAKA
;
A
#
# COMPACT_ATOMS: atom_id res chain seq x y z
N ASP A 1 -3.77 10.86 -16.88
CA ASP A 1 -4.28 10.39 -15.58
C ASP A 1 -4.48 8.87 -15.64
N PHE A 2 -4.20 8.18 -14.52
CA PHE A 2 -4.40 6.73 -14.40
C PHE A 2 -5.58 6.45 -13.50
N VAL A 3 -6.23 5.28 -13.71
CA VAL A 3 -7.30 4.78 -12.85
C VAL A 3 -6.77 3.57 -12.09
N TYR A 4 -6.96 3.56 -10.79
CA TYR A 4 -6.67 2.39 -9.96
C TYR A 4 -7.97 1.71 -9.59
N THR A 5 -7.99 0.38 -9.66
CA THR A 5 -9.14 -0.44 -9.28
C THR A 5 -8.70 -1.55 -8.36
N CYS A 6 -9.51 -1.89 -7.38
CA CYS A 6 -9.35 -3.10 -6.60
C CYS A 6 -10.50 -4.05 -6.93
N THR A 7 -10.19 -5.34 -6.99
CA THR A 7 -11.19 -6.40 -7.08
C THR A 7 -11.29 -7.06 -5.72
N GLY A 8 -12.48 -7.10 -5.14
CA GLY A 8 -12.73 -7.85 -3.93
C GLY A 8 -12.33 -9.34 -4.09
N GLN A 9 -12.33 -10.04 -2.99
CA GLN A 9 -12.00 -11.46 -2.94
C GLN A 9 -12.81 -12.25 -3.96
N THR A 10 -12.12 -12.98 -4.84
CA THR A 10 -12.71 -14.05 -5.63
C THR A 10 -12.33 -15.39 -4.99
N ASP A 11 -13.21 -16.39 -5.07
CA ASP A 11 -13.01 -17.73 -4.47
C ASP A 11 -11.73 -18.44 -4.93
N ASN A 12 -11.15 -18.00 -6.03
CA ASN A 12 -9.84 -18.38 -6.50
C ASN A 12 -8.85 -17.28 -6.13
N ALA A 13 -8.21 -17.41 -4.95
CA ALA A 13 -7.02 -16.62 -4.62
C ALA A 13 -5.95 -16.88 -5.70
N SER A 14 -6.04 -16.15 -6.79
CA SER A 14 -4.99 -16.18 -7.80
C SER A 14 -3.73 -15.56 -7.19
N SER A 15 -2.58 -16.10 -7.55
CA SER A 15 -1.26 -15.54 -7.21
C SER A 15 -1.07 -14.11 -7.77
N ASN A 16 -2.05 -13.57 -8.45
CA ASN A 16 -2.09 -12.22 -8.98
C ASN A 16 -2.73 -11.29 -7.97
N GLY A 17 -2.10 -10.16 -7.70
CA GLY A 17 -2.61 -9.14 -6.79
C GLY A 17 -3.99 -8.62 -7.19
N GLN A 18 -4.66 -7.99 -6.24
CA GLN A 18 -6.05 -7.54 -6.41
C GLN A 18 -6.17 -6.12 -6.99
N ILE A 19 -5.06 -5.38 -7.09
CA ILE A 19 -5.06 -3.97 -7.51
C ILE A 19 -4.46 -3.86 -8.90
N LYS A 20 -5.16 -3.12 -9.77
CA LYS A 20 -4.75 -2.82 -11.15
C LYS A 20 -4.51 -1.34 -11.32
N LYS A 21 -3.54 -0.99 -12.16
CA LYS A 21 -3.31 0.37 -12.66
C LYS A 21 -3.74 0.40 -14.12
N LEU A 22 -4.79 1.14 -14.42
CA LEU A 22 -5.36 1.20 -15.75
C LEU A 22 -4.95 2.51 -16.45
N SER A 23 -4.68 2.41 -17.73
CA SER A 23 -4.61 3.57 -18.62
C SER A 23 -5.99 4.24 -18.77
N PRO A 24 -6.06 5.46 -19.33
CA PRO A 24 -7.35 6.10 -19.63
C PRO A 24 -8.29 5.26 -20.49
N ASN A 25 -7.73 4.34 -21.28
CA ASN A 25 -8.49 3.42 -22.13
C ASN A 25 -8.90 2.13 -21.42
N GLY A 26 -8.71 2.03 -20.09
CA GLY A 26 -9.11 0.86 -19.29
C GLY A 26 -8.17 -0.35 -19.41
N VAL A 27 -7.01 -0.21 -20.03
CA VAL A 27 -6.03 -1.29 -20.15
C VAL A 27 -5.10 -1.31 -18.95
N ASN A 28 -4.92 -2.47 -18.30
CA ASN A 28 -3.92 -2.62 -17.23
C ASN A 28 -2.51 -2.46 -17.83
N ILE A 29 -1.73 -1.55 -17.27
CA ILE A 29 -0.41 -1.18 -17.81
C ILE A 29 0.76 -1.69 -16.96
N LEU A 30 0.48 -2.39 -15.88
CA LEU A 30 1.53 -2.91 -15.02
C LEU A 30 2.17 -4.17 -15.61
N TYR A 31 3.46 -4.29 -15.36
CA TYR A 31 4.25 -5.47 -15.65
C TYR A 31 5.20 -5.75 -14.48
N LYS A 32 5.63 -6.98 -14.33
CA LYS A 32 6.61 -7.39 -13.32
C LYS A 32 7.97 -7.58 -13.99
N SER A 33 9.03 -6.99 -13.42
CA SER A 33 10.39 -7.28 -13.83
C SER A 33 10.78 -8.69 -13.39
N LYS A 34 11.33 -9.49 -14.28
CA LYS A 34 11.88 -10.80 -13.95
C LYS A 34 13.33 -10.66 -13.45
N PRO A 35 13.87 -11.69 -12.74
CA PRO A 35 15.26 -11.65 -12.26
C PRO A 35 16.31 -11.48 -13.38
N ASP A 36 16.00 -11.91 -14.61
CA ASP A 36 16.86 -11.76 -15.80
C ASP A 36 16.79 -10.37 -16.45
N GLY A 37 16.05 -9.42 -15.86
CA GLY A 37 15.86 -8.07 -16.37
C GLY A 37 14.79 -7.96 -17.46
N THR A 38 14.21 -9.07 -17.92
CA THR A 38 13.07 -9.01 -18.84
C THR A 38 11.80 -8.61 -18.09
N LYS A 39 10.83 -8.08 -18.83
CA LYS A 39 9.53 -7.69 -18.26
C LYS A 39 8.47 -8.69 -18.71
N THR A 40 7.47 -8.91 -17.84
CA THR A 40 6.24 -9.58 -18.26
C THR A 40 5.48 -8.68 -19.24
N ASP A 41 4.56 -9.24 -20.00
CA ASP A 41 3.68 -8.46 -20.86
C ASP A 41 2.91 -7.41 -20.07
N ALA A 42 2.70 -6.24 -20.65
CA ALA A 42 1.90 -5.20 -20.05
C ALA A 42 0.50 -5.73 -19.74
N GLY A 43 0.00 -5.41 -18.55
CA GLY A 43 -1.29 -5.90 -18.07
C GLY A 43 -1.29 -7.30 -17.47
N SER A 44 -0.14 -7.97 -17.42
CA SER A 44 -0.01 -9.31 -16.79
C SER A 44 0.23 -9.26 -15.29
N TYR A 45 0.42 -8.07 -14.71
CA TYR A 45 0.71 -7.90 -13.29
C TYR A 45 -0.33 -7.05 -12.60
N ASN A 46 -0.78 -7.53 -11.45
CA ASN A 46 -1.54 -6.77 -10.47
C ASN A 46 -0.72 -6.72 -9.18
N PHE A 47 -0.86 -5.66 -8.40
CA PHE A 47 -0.22 -5.55 -7.08
C PHE A 47 -1.23 -5.76 -5.94
N GLY A 48 -0.77 -5.66 -4.70
CA GLY A 48 -1.60 -6.04 -3.56
C GLY A 48 -1.73 -7.57 -3.51
N GLU A 49 -0.57 -8.27 -3.51
CA GLU A 49 -0.54 -9.74 -3.42
C GLU A 49 -1.25 -10.21 -2.16
N ALA A 50 -2.18 -11.14 -2.34
CA ALA A 50 -2.90 -11.73 -1.25
C ALA A 50 -1.97 -12.62 -0.41
N SER A 51 -1.79 -12.25 0.85
CA SER A 51 -1.28 -13.16 1.87
C SER A 51 -2.38 -14.17 2.21
N THR A 52 -2.07 -15.44 2.15
CA THR A 52 -2.98 -16.51 2.58
C THR A 52 -2.56 -17.00 3.96
N GLU A 53 -3.38 -16.76 4.97
CA GLU A 53 -3.25 -17.40 6.27
C GLU A 53 -4.27 -18.52 6.42
N LYS A 54 -3.85 -19.60 7.09
CA LYS A 54 -4.80 -20.63 7.53
C LYS A 54 -5.22 -20.35 8.98
N ARG A 55 -6.48 -20.00 9.16
CA ARG A 55 -7.11 -19.90 10.49
C ARG A 55 -8.21 -20.96 10.61
N ASN A 56 -8.10 -21.82 11.62
CA ASN A 56 -9.09 -22.91 11.84
C ASN A 56 -9.37 -23.74 10.57
N ASN A 57 -8.30 -24.16 9.87
CA ASN A 57 -8.36 -24.88 8.60
C ASN A 57 -9.05 -24.17 7.43
N LYS A 58 -9.41 -22.89 7.58
CA LYS A 58 -9.93 -22.08 6.48
C LYS A 58 -8.84 -21.14 5.98
N THR A 59 -8.71 -21.04 4.67
CA THR A 59 -7.86 -20.03 4.05
C THR A 59 -8.52 -18.67 4.21
N VAL A 60 -7.82 -17.74 4.87
CA VAL A 60 -8.24 -16.34 4.98
C VAL A 60 -7.38 -15.53 4.02
N VAL A 61 -8.01 -14.78 3.16
CA VAL A 61 -7.37 -14.01 2.10
C VAL A 61 -7.61 -12.52 2.35
N GLN A 62 -6.64 -11.67 2.05
CA GLN A 62 -6.81 -10.23 1.99
C GLN A 62 -7.96 -9.86 1.05
N ASN A 63 -8.68 -8.80 1.41
CA ASN A 63 -9.79 -8.29 0.61
C ASN A 63 -9.69 -6.76 0.52
N PHE A 64 -9.17 -6.26 -0.58
CA PHE A 64 -9.10 -4.83 -0.84
C PHE A 64 -10.45 -4.29 -1.28
N THR A 65 -11.11 -3.58 -0.38
CA THR A 65 -12.48 -3.03 -0.59
C THR A 65 -12.49 -1.58 -0.98
N SER A 66 -11.45 -0.83 -0.64
CA SER A 66 -11.38 0.59 -0.94
C SER A 66 -9.96 1.01 -1.26
N ILE A 67 -9.81 1.91 -2.23
CA ILE A 67 -8.53 2.43 -2.69
C ILE A 67 -8.62 3.93 -2.91
N GLN A 68 -7.58 4.65 -2.54
CA GLN A 68 -7.44 6.09 -2.75
C GLN A 68 -6.03 6.43 -3.19
N THR A 69 -5.88 7.54 -3.90
CA THR A 69 -4.58 8.08 -4.26
C THR A 69 -4.43 9.49 -3.71
N ASP A 70 -3.20 9.87 -3.37
CA ASP A 70 -2.87 11.25 -3.05
C ASP A 70 -2.31 12.00 -4.28
N GLU A 71 -2.09 13.29 -4.12
CA GLU A 71 -1.59 14.18 -5.18
C GLU A 71 -0.15 13.83 -5.62
N ARG A 72 0.59 13.11 -4.77
CA ARG A 72 1.96 12.65 -5.04
C ARG A 72 2.00 11.31 -5.77
N GLY A 73 0.84 10.68 -5.97
CA GLY A 73 0.70 9.38 -6.63
C GLY A 73 0.88 8.18 -5.70
N TYR A 74 0.89 8.35 -4.37
CA TYR A 74 0.82 7.23 -3.43
C TYR A 74 -0.57 6.64 -3.42
N ILE A 75 -0.62 5.33 -3.27
CA ILE A 75 -1.84 4.54 -3.34
C ILE A 75 -2.09 3.93 -1.97
N TYR A 76 -3.24 4.25 -1.40
CA TYR A 76 -3.71 3.73 -0.13
C TYR A 76 -4.76 2.67 -0.41
N ALA A 77 -4.56 1.44 0.03
CA ALA A 77 -5.47 0.32 -0.20
C ALA A 77 -5.90 -0.29 1.14
N LEU A 78 -7.21 -0.33 1.37
CA LEU A 78 -7.80 -0.88 2.58
C LEU A 78 -8.08 -2.37 2.40
N ASP A 79 -7.44 -3.18 3.21
CA ASP A 79 -7.79 -4.59 3.41
C ASP A 79 -8.84 -4.72 4.52
N SER A 80 -10.06 -5.00 4.15
CA SER A 80 -11.17 -5.16 5.11
C SER A 80 -11.11 -6.48 5.90
N THR A 81 -10.34 -7.47 5.43
CA THR A 81 -10.17 -8.75 6.13
C THR A 81 -9.36 -8.60 7.40
N TYR A 82 -8.24 -7.89 7.32
CA TYR A 82 -7.31 -7.72 8.44
C TYR A 82 -7.38 -6.33 9.08
N GLY A 83 -8.09 -5.38 8.46
CA GLY A 83 -8.15 -3.99 8.91
C GLY A 83 -6.82 -3.26 8.71
N ILE A 84 -6.07 -3.61 7.68
CA ILE A 84 -4.76 -3.04 7.38
C ILE A 84 -4.88 -2.09 6.19
N ILE A 85 -4.20 -0.95 6.28
CA ILE A 85 -4.03 -0.03 5.17
C ILE A 85 -2.62 -0.22 4.62
N TYR A 86 -2.54 -0.60 3.34
CA TYR A 86 -1.29 -0.73 2.61
C TYR A 86 -1.04 0.53 1.81
N VAL A 87 0.19 1.03 1.83
CA VAL A 87 0.61 2.20 1.07
C VAL A 87 1.63 1.78 0.02
N TYR A 88 1.32 2.06 -1.24
CA TYR A 88 2.20 1.78 -2.37
C TYR A 88 2.64 3.09 -3.03
N ASP A 89 3.77 3.06 -3.71
CA ASP A 89 4.20 4.13 -4.60
C ASP A 89 3.55 4.02 -6.00
N SER A 90 3.85 4.98 -6.87
CA SER A 90 3.32 5.02 -8.24
C SER A 90 3.79 3.86 -9.13
N GLU A 91 4.87 3.18 -8.73
CA GLU A 91 5.42 1.98 -9.40
C GLU A 91 4.92 0.68 -8.75
N SER A 92 3.94 0.78 -7.82
CA SER A 92 3.32 -0.35 -7.15
C SER A 92 4.22 -1.09 -6.14
N ASN A 93 5.29 -0.45 -5.67
CA ASN A 93 6.09 -0.99 -4.59
C ASN A 93 5.44 -0.68 -3.25
N LEU A 94 5.41 -1.66 -2.36
CA LEU A 94 4.92 -1.47 -1.00
C LEU A 94 5.90 -0.58 -0.21
N ILE A 95 5.39 0.53 0.32
CA ILE A 95 6.14 1.48 1.16
C ILE A 95 6.00 1.11 2.63
N THR A 96 4.77 0.97 3.07
CA THR A 96 4.44 0.67 4.47
C THR A 96 3.03 0.09 4.57
N ALA A 97 2.74 -0.50 5.72
CA ALA A 97 1.40 -0.92 6.08
C ALA A 97 1.14 -0.55 7.54
N PHE A 98 -0.06 -0.13 7.86
CA PHE A 98 -0.46 0.25 9.21
C PHE A 98 -1.91 -0.08 9.50
N GLY A 99 -2.32 0.03 10.76
CA GLY A 99 -3.59 -0.49 11.22
C GLY A 99 -3.47 -1.96 11.61
N GLY A 100 -4.56 -2.68 11.58
CA GLY A 100 -4.61 -4.10 11.89
C GLY A 100 -5.20 -4.40 13.26
N GLY A 101 -5.46 -5.69 13.48
CA GLY A 101 -6.09 -6.13 14.71
C GLY A 101 -7.60 -5.96 14.65
N LYS A 102 -8.31 -6.91 14.02
CA LYS A 102 -9.76 -6.97 14.17
C LYS A 102 -10.13 -7.17 15.64
N GLY A 103 -10.71 -6.15 16.22
CA GLY A 103 -11.12 -6.17 17.62
C GLY A 103 -12.25 -5.20 17.88
N LYS A 104 -13.09 -5.55 18.84
CA LYS A 104 -14.03 -4.61 19.42
C LYS A 104 -13.23 -3.69 20.34
N GLY A 105 -13.13 -2.44 20.00
CA GLY A 105 -12.48 -1.46 20.86
C GLY A 105 -12.26 -0.13 20.16
N MET A 106 -12.19 0.94 20.94
CA MET A 106 -11.98 2.30 20.45
C MET A 106 -10.48 2.67 20.35
N GLN A 107 -9.62 1.66 20.17
CA GLN A 107 -8.20 1.92 20.01
C GLN A 107 -7.94 2.45 18.57
N ALA A 108 -7.26 3.58 18.47
CA ALA A 108 -6.90 4.15 17.17
C ALA A 108 -6.09 3.15 16.33
N GLY A 109 -6.50 2.95 15.08
CA GLY A 109 -5.87 2.00 14.17
C GLY A 109 -6.35 0.55 14.27
N VAL A 110 -7.29 0.26 15.18
CA VAL A 110 -7.98 -1.04 15.26
C VAL A 110 -9.37 -0.90 14.70
N PHE A 111 -9.73 -1.74 13.76
CA PHE A 111 -11.01 -1.70 13.07
C PHE A 111 -11.80 -2.99 13.27
N SER A 112 -13.12 -2.87 13.39
CA SER A 112 -14.02 -4.01 13.48
C SER A 112 -14.59 -4.43 12.13
N ALA A 113 -15.08 -3.46 11.35
CA ALA A 113 -15.57 -3.63 9.99
C ALA A 113 -15.23 -2.38 9.15
N PRO A 114 -13.96 -2.21 8.77
CA PRO A 114 -13.57 -1.07 7.93
C PRO A 114 -14.07 -1.30 6.50
N GLU A 115 -14.77 -0.32 5.95
CA GLU A 115 -15.43 -0.45 4.64
C GLU A 115 -14.87 0.49 3.58
N ALA A 116 -14.48 1.69 4.00
CA ALA A 116 -14.04 2.72 3.06
C ALA A 116 -12.90 3.57 3.61
N ILE A 117 -12.07 4.05 2.70
CA ILE A 117 -11.06 5.09 2.97
C ILE A 117 -11.30 6.29 2.09
N ALA A 118 -10.94 7.46 2.58
CA ALA A 118 -10.92 8.70 1.82
C ALA A 118 -9.65 9.49 2.16
N TYR A 119 -8.99 10.03 1.13
CA TYR A 119 -7.82 10.89 1.30
C TYR A 119 -8.17 12.34 0.95
N GLY A 120 -7.71 13.28 1.75
CA GLY A 120 -7.84 14.70 1.47
C GLY A 120 -7.17 15.55 2.55
N ARG A 121 -6.64 16.70 2.14
CA ARG A 121 -5.95 17.64 3.03
C ARG A 121 -4.84 16.97 3.88
N ASP A 122 -4.02 16.15 3.24
CA ASP A 122 -2.92 15.37 3.89
C ASP A 122 -3.37 14.44 5.03
N LYS A 123 -4.62 14.01 5.00
CA LYS A 123 -5.20 13.09 5.98
C LYS A 123 -5.89 11.93 5.28
N LEU A 124 -5.82 10.77 5.90
CA LEU A 124 -6.55 9.59 5.50
C LEU A 124 -7.63 9.28 6.54
N ALA A 125 -8.88 9.24 6.09
CA ALA A 125 -10.01 8.86 6.91
C ALA A 125 -10.43 7.41 6.60
N VAL A 126 -10.75 6.63 7.64
CA VAL A 126 -11.23 5.25 7.54
C VAL A 126 -12.59 5.16 8.21
N ALA A 127 -13.59 4.73 7.47
CA ALA A 127 -14.93 4.49 7.99
C ALA A 127 -15.06 3.04 8.48
N ASP A 128 -15.52 2.86 9.72
CA ASP A 128 -15.76 1.57 10.36
C ASP A 128 -17.25 1.46 10.71
N SER A 129 -17.98 0.61 10.00
CA SER A 129 -19.43 0.50 10.14
C SER A 129 -19.85 -0.17 11.44
N GLN A 130 -19.09 -1.14 11.94
CA GLN A 130 -19.43 -1.84 13.18
C GLN A 130 -19.13 -0.98 14.42
N ASN A 131 -18.11 -0.13 14.35
CA ASN A 131 -17.77 0.80 15.44
C ASN A 131 -18.53 2.14 15.31
N ASN A 132 -19.29 2.36 14.23
CA ASN A 132 -19.95 3.63 13.92
C ASN A 132 -18.99 4.82 14.05
N SER A 133 -17.79 4.69 13.51
CA SER A 133 -16.71 5.66 13.70
C SER A 133 -15.97 5.96 12.41
N VAL A 134 -15.35 7.13 12.39
CA VAL A 134 -14.36 7.51 11.37
C VAL A 134 -13.05 7.81 12.07
N THR A 135 -12.03 7.03 11.77
CA THR A 135 -10.67 7.26 12.27
C THR A 135 -9.88 8.08 11.26
N VAL A 136 -9.26 9.17 11.70
CA VAL A 136 -8.47 10.04 10.84
C VAL A 136 -6.98 9.89 11.18
N PHE A 137 -6.19 9.57 10.16
CA PHE A 137 -4.74 9.45 10.24
C PHE A 137 -4.07 10.68 9.62
N SER A 138 -2.96 11.08 10.22
CA SER A 138 -2.03 12.07 9.66
C SER A 138 -0.66 11.45 9.55
N LEU A 139 0.13 11.85 8.55
CA LEU A 139 1.51 11.42 8.44
C LEU A 139 2.32 11.89 9.65
N THR A 140 3.09 10.97 10.23
CA THR A 140 4.15 11.30 11.18
C THR A 140 5.36 11.90 10.45
N ASP A 141 6.31 12.48 11.18
CA ASP A 141 7.56 12.96 10.59
C ASP A 141 8.35 11.81 9.94
N TYR A 142 8.39 10.66 10.59
CA TYR A 142 8.94 9.44 10.01
C TYR A 142 8.27 9.08 8.68
N GLY A 143 6.94 9.03 8.65
CA GLY A 143 6.18 8.71 7.42
C GLY A 143 6.44 9.72 6.30
N ARG A 144 6.52 11.02 6.63
CA ARG A 144 6.88 12.06 5.65
C ARG A 144 8.27 11.85 5.08
N THR A 145 9.26 11.59 5.93
CA THR A 145 10.64 11.34 5.51
C THR A 145 10.75 10.10 4.65
N LEU A 146 10.10 9.00 5.04
CA LEU A 146 10.07 7.75 4.29
C LEU A 146 9.49 7.94 2.88
N MET A 147 8.35 8.61 2.78
CA MET A 147 7.68 8.86 1.48
C MET A 147 8.48 9.83 0.62
N SER A 148 9.06 10.88 1.21
CA SER A 148 9.92 11.84 0.49
C SER A 148 11.16 11.14 -0.09
N ALA A 149 11.85 10.33 0.70
CA ALA A 149 13.03 9.57 0.26
C ALA A 149 12.70 8.64 -0.91
N GLN A 150 11.55 7.95 -0.84
CA GLN A 150 11.10 7.08 -1.93
C GLN A 150 10.77 7.89 -3.19
N SER A 151 10.07 9.00 -3.07
CA SER A 151 9.75 9.88 -4.21
C SER A 151 11.02 10.39 -4.91
N LYS A 152 12.01 10.83 -4.14
CA LYS A 152 13.31 11.26 -4.70
C LYS A 152 14.04 10.11 -5.38
N THR A 153 14.01 8.92 -4.80
CA THR A 153 14.61 7.72 -5.42
C THR A 153 13.93 7.37 -6.75
N LEU A 154 12.61 7.47 -6.83
CA LEU A 154 11.85 7.24 -8.07
C LEU A 154 12.13 8.29 -9.14
N SER A 155 12.39 9.53 -8.76
CA SER A 155 12.78 10.61 -9.68
C SER A 155 14.28 10.63 -9.99
N ALA A 156 15.05 9.61 -9.57
CA ALA A 156 16.50 9.49 -9.72
C ALA A 156 17.31 10.60 -8.99
N ASP A 157 16.71 11.32 -8.06
CA ASP A 157 17.43 12.22 -7.14
C ASP A 157 18.06 11.40 -5.99
N TYR A 158 19.03 10.59 -6.32
CA TYR A 158 19.70 9.72 -5.35
C TYR A 158 20.45 10.51 -4.29
N LYS A 159 21.11 11.60 -4.69
CA LYS A 159 21.83 12.48 -3.76
C LYS A 159 20.88 13.13 -2.74
N GLY A 160 19.72 13.60 -3.19
CA GLY A 160 18.70 14.19 -2.31
C GLY A 160 18.01 13.17 -1.41
N SER A 161 17.89 11.91 -1.84
CA SER A 161 17.25 10.85 -1.06
C SER A 161 18.16 10.27 0.04
N LYS A 162 19.50 10.35 -0.11
CA LYS A 162 20.46 9.71 0.78
C LYS A 162 20.28 10.08 2.25
N SER A 163 20.27 11.37 2.56
CA SER A 163 20.15 11.86 3.95
C SER A 163 18.81 11.48 4.58
N GLU A 164 17.75 11.40 3.77
CA GLU A 164 16.44 10.99 4.24
C GLU A 164 16.40 9.50 4.51
N TRP A 165 17.01 8.65 3.63
CA TRP A 165 17.16 7.21 3.90
C TRP A 165 18.00 6.93 5.14
N GLU A 166 19.09 7.68 5.36
CA GLU A 166 19.87 7.59 6.59
C GLU A 166 19.03 7.96 7.82
N SER A 167 18.13 8.94 7.70
CA SER A 167 17.23 9.32 8.78
C SER A 167 16.22 8.21 9.09
N VAL A 168 15.64 7.61 8.05
CA VAL A 168 14.71 6.46 8.22
C VAL A 168 15.41 5.29 8.92
N ILE A 169 16.65 4.94 8.52
CA ILE A 169 17.42 3.84 9.15
C ILE A 169 17.78 4.15 10.60
N ARG A 170 18.01 5.42 10.96
CA ARG A 170 18.26 5.80 12.37
C ARG A 170 17.05 5.55 13.26
N GLU A 171 15.83 5.74 12.75
CA GLU A 171 14.60 5.50 13.50
C GLU A 171 14.16 4.03 13.46
N ASP A 172 14.32 3.38 12.30
CA ASP A 172 14.01 1.96 12.07
C ASP A 172 15.14 1.29 11.29
N SER A 173 16.09 0.71 12.02
CA SER A 173 17.24 0.00 11.44
C SER A 173 16.85 -1.26 10.68
N SER A 174 15.64 -1.76 10.80
CA SER A 174 15.12 -2.95 10.11
C SER A 174 14.40 -2.64 8.81
N ASN A 175 14.22 -1.37 8.47
CA ASN A 175 13.46 -0.95 7.30
C ASN A 175 14.13 -1.37 5.98
N GLN A 176 13.60 -2.42 5.36
CA GLN A 176 14.14 -3.00 4.13
C GLN A 176 14.09 -2.05 2.92
N LEU A 177 13.07 -1.19 2.86
CA LEU A 177 12.95 -0.21 1.79
C LEU A 177 14.07 0.83 1.90
N ALA A 178 14.33 1.32 3.12
CA ALA A 178 15.40 2.29 3.38
C ALA A 178 16.78 1.71 3.10
N MET A 179 17.04 0.46 3.48
CA MET A 179 18.31 -0.22 3.14
C MET A 179 18.52 -0.30 1.63
N ARG A 180 17.47 -0.65 0.86
CA ARG A 180 17.55 -0.71 -0.61
C ARG A 180 17.69 0.67 -1.23
N GLY A 181 16.99 1.67 -0.69
CA GLY A 181 17.08 3.06 -1.13
C GLY A 181 18.48 3.62 -0.93
N LEU A 182 19.07 3.40 0.24
CA LEU A 182 20.43 3.85 0.54
C LEU A 182 21.48 3.15 -0.33
N ALA A 183 21.28 1.88 -0.67
CA ALA A 183 22.19 1.15 -1.56
C ALA A 183 22.18 1.67 -3.01
N LYS A 184 21.16 2.46 -3.40
CA LYS A 184 21.06 3.10 -4.72
C LYS A 184 21.57 4.55 -4.70
N ALA A 185 21.61 5.17 -3.53
CA ALA A 185 21.98 6.57 -3.31
C ALA A 185 23.49 6.74 -3.09
#